data_608f9f0b7d5c003cc69f578ce0aeb8ff
#
_entry.id   608f9f0b7d5c003cc69f578ce0aeb8ff
#
_cell.length_a   1.000
_cell.length_b   1.000
_cell.length_c   1.000
_cell.angle_alpha   90.00
_cell.angle_beta   90.00
_cell.angle_gamma   90.00
#
_symmetry.space_group_name_H-M   'P 1'
#
loop_
_entity.id
_entity.type
_entity.pdbx_description
1 polymer ?
#
loop_
_entity_poly.entity_id
_entity_poly.type
_entity_poly.pdbx_seq_one_letter_code
_entity_poly.pdbx_strand_id
1 'polypeptide(L)'
;MIKAIALENVWLNFSDETKAAFKKNKAYQFQFKKEEELTESDFLETEVLVGLPKPDLLAKYKNLKWLQLLSAGTNGYTQGANFPQEVVLTNATGTYGLTISEHLLTMAFVLLRKFDLYQKQQEKEIWENIGQIQSIYGSTVLVHGLGDIGSHFAQKIQALGGHVIAVKRTVYGDEEFADEVYAEADLDKVLPRADIIASSVPGTHETYKLFNQEKFDLMKENAIFLNVGRGTNVDLEALCDALESKKIAGAGIDVTDPEPLPKGHRAWHTERLLITPHSSGGYTLPETWHRFMKILEKNLDAYANGKELTNIVDMKTGYKRNAHK
;
A
#
# COMPACT_ATOMS: atom_id res chain seq x y z
N MET A 1 -23.67 -15.13 21.88
CA MET A 1 -22.85 -15.15 20.64
C MET A 1 -22.72 -13.72 20.15
N ILE A 2 -21.53 -13.32 19.79
CA ILE A 2 -21.20 -12.01 19.21
C ILE A 2 -21.80 -11.95 17.80
N LYS A 3 -22.68 -10.97 17.52
CA LYS A 3 -23.22 -10.78 16.17
C LYS A 3 -22.19 -10.07 15.29
N ALA A 4 -21.82 -10.71 14.20
CA ALA A 4 -20.79 -10.24 13.30
C ALA A 4 -21.26 -10.26 11.84
N ILE A 5 -20.87 -9.22 11.09
CA ILE A 5 -21.09 -9.16 9.64
C ILE A 5 -19.73 -9.07 8.94
N ALA A 6 -19.57 -9.88 7.89
CA ALA A 6 -18.51 -9.72 6.90
C ALA A 6 -19.11 -9.15 5.62
N LEU A 7 -18.66 -7.94 5.24
CA LEU A 7 -19.16 -7.23 4.07
C LEU A 7 -18.47 -7.72 2.80
N GLU A 8 -19.30 -8.16 1.85
CA GLU A 8 -18.92 -8.47 0.47
C GLU A 8 -19.10 -7.21 -0.41
N ASN A 9 -18.38 -7.13 -1.49
CA ASN A 9 -18.56 -6.10 -2.51
C ASN A 9 -18.25 -6.67 -3.90
N VAL A 10 -18.36 -5.85 -4.96
CA VAL A 10 -18.13 -6.29 -6.35
C VAL A 10 -16.72 -6.83 -6.61
N TRP A 11 -15.74 -6.48 -5.76
CA TRP A 11 -14.35 -6.89 -5.88
C TRP A 11 -13.99 -8.03 -4.91
N LEU A 12 -14.82 -8.27 -3.90
CA LEU A 12 -14.55 -9.22 -2.84
C LEU A 12 -15.82 -10.04 -2.52
N ASN A 13 -15.82 -11.27 -2.98
CA ASN A 13 -16.83 -12.27 -2.65
C ASN A 13 -16.14 -13.40 -1.86
N PHE A 14 -16.58 -13.65 -0.65
CA PHE A 14 -15.97 -14.70 0.16
C PHE A 14 -16.34 -16.09 -0.39
N SER A 15 -15.33 -16.91 -0.66
CA SER A 15 -15.55 -18.30 -1.03
C SER A 15 -16.24 -19.09 0.10
N ASP A 16 -16.87 -20.20 -0.24
CA ASP A 16 -17.50 -21.07 0.77
C ASP A 16 -16.49 -21.57 1.81
N GLU A 17 -15.26 -21.84 1.40
CA GLU A 17 -14.17 -22.21 2.30
C GLU A 17 -13.86 -21.07 3.28
N THR A 18 -13.79 -19.84 2.80
CA THR A 18 -13.59 -18.66 3.64
C THR A 18 -14.76 -18.45 4.60
N LYS A 19 -16.01 -18.54 4.11
CA LYS A 19 -17.21 -18.45 4.95
C LYS A 19 -17.21 -19.53 6.03
N ALA A 20 -16.76 -20.73 5.69
CA ALA A 20 -16.60 -21.80 6.67
C ALA A 20 -15.52 -21.51 7.71
N ALA A 21 -14.39 -20.90 7.30
CA ALA A 21 -13.33 -20.48 8.22
C ALA A 21 -13.82 -19.44 9.24
N PHE A 22 -14.55 -18.42 8.82
CA PHE A 22 -15.19 -17.44 9.73
C PHE A 22 -16.10 -18.11 10.76
N LYS A 23 -16.86 -19.13 10.36
CA LYS A 23 -17.82 -19.85 11.20
C LYS A 23 -17.18 -20.87 12.16
N LYS A 24 -15.86 -21.11 12.06
CA LYS A 24 -15.15 -22.02 13.00
C LYS A 24 -15.18 -21.50 14.43
N ASN A 25 -15.02 -20.20 14.63
CA ASN A 25 -15.08 -19.59 15.96
C ASN A 25 -16.53 -19.50 16.45
N LYS A 26 -16.90 -20.39 17.36
CA LYS A 26 -18.28 -20.53 17.89
C LYS A 26 -18.73 -19.37 18.79
N ALA A 27 -17.82 -18.45 19.15
CA ALA A 27 -18.19 -17.23 19.87
C ALA A 27 -19.01 -16.27 18.99
N TYR A 28 -18.91 -16.40 17.66
CA TYR A 28 -19.49 -15.50 16.69
C TYR A 28 -20.66 -16.12 15.92
N GLN A 29 -21.64 -15.26 15.59
CA GLN A 29 -22.67 -15.55 14.59
C GLN A 29 -22.42 -14.67 13.38
N PHE A 30 -21.65 -15.16 12.41
CA PHE A 30 -21.33 -14.44 11.18
C PHE A 30 -22.47 -14.48 10.16
N GLN A 31 -22.77 -13.30 9.60
CA GLN A 31 -23.53 -13.13 8.37
C GLN A 31 -22.62 -12.53 7.29
N PHE A 32 -22.86 -12.89 6.04
CA PHE A 32 -22.13 -12.36 4.87
C PHE A 32 -23.14 -11.58 4.05
N LYS A 33 -22.89 -10.29 3.87
CA LYS A 33 -23.84 -9.37 3.23
C LYS A 33 -23.12 -8.34 2.39
N LYS A 34 -23.77 -7.86 1.34
CA LYS A 34 -23.40 -6.62 0.68
C LYS A 34 -24.01 -5.42 1.41
N GLU A 35 -23.46 -4.21 1.20
CA GLU A 35 -23.99 -3.01 1.86
C GLU A 35 -25.48 -2.77 1.57
N GLU A 36 -25.91 -3.02 0.33
CA GLU A 36 -27.31 -2.87 -0.11
C GLU A 36 -28.28 -3.89 0.51
N GLU A 37 -27.76 -4.95 1.11
CA GLU A 37 -28.54 -5.99 1.79
C GLU A 37 -28.69 -5.74 3.30
N LEU A 38 -28.05 -4.69 3.82
CA LEU A 38 -28.10 -4.36 5.25
C LEU A 38 -29.50 -3.86 5.64
N THR A 39 -30.00 -4.42 6.72
CA THR A 39 -31.32 -4.09 7.31
C THR A 39 -31.17 -3.25 8.56
N GLU A 40 -32.28 -2.68 9.05
CA GLU A 40 -32.28 -1.94 10.31
C GLU A 40 -31.82 -2.81 11.50
N SER A 41 -32.24 -4.08 11.54
CA SER A 41 -31.79 -5.04 12.56
C SER A 41 -30.27 -5.24 12.53
N ASP A 42 -29.64 -5.24 11.35
CA ASP A 42 -28.19 -5.35 11.23
C ASP A 42 -27.48 -4.15 11.86
N PHE A 43 -27.98 -2.93 11.63
CA PHE A 43 -27.43 -1.74 12.25
C PHE A 43 -27.60 -1.68 13.77
N LEU A 44 -28.67 -2.28 14.29
CA LEU A 44 -28.93 -2.29 15.74
C LEU A 44 -28.15 -3.37 16.48
N GLU A 45 -27.87 -4.49 15.87
CA GLU A 45 -27.40 -5.70 16.56
C GLU A 45 -25.93 -6.05 16.31
N THR A 46 -25.34 -5.58 15.20
CA THR A 46 -23.95 -5.91 14.84
C THR A 46 -22.96 -5.33 15.82
N GLU A 47 -22.15 -6.20 16.42
CA GLU A 47 -21.08 -5.83 17.34
C GLU A 47 -19.71 -5.80 16.67
N VAL A 48 -19.48 -6.72 15.68
CA VAL A 48 -18.24 -6.81 14.93
C VAL A 48 -18.51 -6.71 13.44
N LEU A 49 -17.79 -5.82 12.76
CA LEU A 49 -17.88 -5.64 11.33
C LEU A 49 -16.52 -5.90 10.69
N VAL A 50 -16.48 -6.75 9.65
CA VAL A 50 -15.28 -7.03 8.85
C VAL A 50 -15.55 -6.57 7.43
N GLY A 51 -14.74 -5.68 6.90
CA GLY A 51 -14.97 -5.19 5.53
C GLY A 51 -14.45 -3.78 5.29
N LEU A 52 -14.98 -3.16 4.24
CA LEU A 52 -14.71 -1.77 3.86
C LEU A 52 -16.04 -1.01 3.75
N PRO A 53 -16.78 -0.81 4.86
CA PRO A 53 -18.04 -0.07 4.82
C PRO A 53 -17.81 1.38 4.42
N LYS A 54 -18.77 2.00 3.76
CA LYS A 54 -18.76 3.46 3.57
C LYS A 54 -18.74 4.14 4.94
N PRO A 55 -17.82 5.10 5.19
CA PRO A 55 -17.70 5.75 6.50
C PRO A 55 -19.01 6.31 7.04
N ASP A 56 -19.86 6.87 6.17
CA ASP A 56 -21.15 7.46 6.55
C ASP A 56 -22.14 6.43 7.12
N LEU A 57 -21.98 5.15 6.80
CA LEU A 57 -22.82 4.09 7.33
C LEU A 57 -22.49 3.74 8.79
N LEU A 58 -21.26 4.02 9.24
CA LEU A 58 -20.81 3.65 10.58
C LEU A 58 -21.66 4.30 11.70
N ALA A 59 -22.15 5.52 11.48
CA ALA A 59 -23.02 6.21 12.42
C ALA A 59 -24.40 5.52 12.63
N LYS A 60 -24.81 4.67 11.68
CA LYS A 60 -26.06 3.90 11.81
C LYS A 60 -25.95 2.72 12.77
N TYR A 61 -24.75 2.14 12.92
CA TYR A 61 -24.51 1.03 13.81
C TYR A 61 -24.62 1.48 15.29
N LYS A 62 -25.55 0.90 16.05
CA LYS A 62 -25.78 1.29 17.44
C LYS A 62 -25.03 0.44 18.46
N ASN A 63 -24.61 -0.75 18.05
CA ASN A 63 -23.91 -1.70 18.94
C ASN A 63 -22.50 -2.06 18.46
N LEU A 64 -22.00 -1.40 17.42
CA LEU A 64 -20.67 -1.70 16.86
C LEU A 64 -19.58 -1.38 17.88
N LYS A 65 -18.69 -2.33 18.11
CA LYS A 65 -17.55 -2.21 19.01
C LYS A 65 -16.21 -2.38 18.30
N TRP A 66 -16.19 -3.12 17.20
CA TRP A 66 -14.97 -3.38 16.46
C TRP A 66 -15.23 -3.44 14.95
N LEU A 67 -14.42 -2.66 14.20
CA LEU A 67 -14.32 -2.72 12.75
C LEU A 67 -12.94 -3.23 12.35
N GLN A 68 -12.88 -4.37 11.64
CA GLN A 68 -11.69 -4.87 10.98
C GLN A 68 -11.71 -4.49 9.50
N LEU A 69 -10.80 -3.63 9.09
CA LEU A 69 -10.64 -3.29 7.66
C LEU A 69 -9.92 -4.40 6.90
N LEU A 70 -10.32 -4.59 5.65
CA LEU A 70 -9.63 -5.44 4.68
C LEU A 70 -8.41 -4.72 4.04
N SER A 71 -8.31 -3.41 4.18
CA SER A 71 -7.18 -2.61 3.70
C SER A 71 -6.15 -2.32 4.78
N ALA A 72 -4.89 -2.10 4.39
CA ALA A 72 -3.89 -1.52 5.27
C ALA A 72 -4.07 0.01 5.39
N GLY A 73 -4.53 0.68 4.32
CA GLY A 73 -4.89 2.08 4.35
C GLY A 73 -6.17 2.34 5.12
N THR A 74 -6.24 3.49 5.78
CA THR A 74 -7.35 3.91 6.65
C THR A 74 -7.99 5.21 6.19
N ASN A 75 -7.68 5.66 4.97
CA ASN A 75 -8.25 6.86 4.38
C ASN A 75 -9.79 6.80 4.38
N GLY A 76 -10.43 7.91 4.75
CA GLY A 76 -11.88 7.97 4.92
C GLY A 76 -12.40 7.53 6.30
N TYR A 77 -11.62 6.78 7.09
CA TYR A 77 -12.00 6.39 8.46
C TYR A 77 -11.32 7.24 9.53
N THR A 78 -10.10 7.69 9.29
CA THR A 78 -9.31 8.47 10.25
C THR A 78 -9.22 9.94 9.89
N GLN A 79 -9.51 10.32 8.64
CA GLN A 79 -9.52 11.69 8.14
C GLN A 79 -10.97 12.13 7.93
N GLY A 80 -11.64 12.54 8.98
CA GLY A 80 -13.03 13.00 8.92
C GLY A 80 -13.77 12.82 10.23
N ALA A 81 -14.75 13.65 10.49
CA ALA A 81 -15.34 13.84 11.81
C ALA A 81 -16.25 12.71 12.32
N ASN A 82 -16.52 11.65 11.57
CA ASN A 82 -17.67 10.78 11.85
C ASN A 82 -17.33 9.33 12.23
N PHE A 83 -16.08 9.00 12.54
CA PHE A 83 -15.80 7.66 13.05
C PHE A 83 -16.28 7.56 14.51
N PRO A 84 -17.12 6.56 14.89
CA PRO A 84 -17.62 6.43 16.24
C PRO A 84 -16.47 6.21 17.24
N GLN A 85 -16.36 7.06 18.26
CA GLN A 85 -15.23 7.07 19.21
C GLN A 85 -15.12 5.78 20.03
N GLU A 86 -16.25 5.08 20.24
CA GLU A 86 -16.33 3.84 21.01
C GLU A 86 -15.89 2.60 20.20
N VAL A 87 -15.70 2.74 18.87
CA VAL A 87 -15.40 1.63 17.99
C VAL A 87 -13.89 1.48 17.84
N VAL A 88 -13.37 0.29 18.14
CA VAL A 88 -11.98 -0.06 17.85
C VAL A 88 -11.83 -0.29 16.34
N LEU A 89 -10.91 0.44 15.72
CA LEU A 89 -10.55 0.24 14.31
C LEU A 89 -9.25 -0.57 14.23
N THR A 90 -9.28 -1.66 13.46
CA THR A 90 -8.08 -2.43 13.09
C THR A 90 -7.96 -2.52 11.58
N ASN A 91 -6.73 -2.58 11.08
CA ASN A 91 -6.44 -2.67 9.65
C ASN A 91 -5.70 -3.96 9.27
N ALA A 92 -5.48 -4.16 7.98
CA ALA A 92 -4.82 -5.34 7.43
C ALA A 92 -3.29 -5.16 7.24
N THR A 93 -2.63 -4.35 8.06
CA THR A 93 -1.16 -4.22 8.04
C THR A 93 -0.50 -5.59 8.26
N GLY A 94 0.48 -5.94 7.42
CA GLY A 94 1.12 -7.28 7.40
C GLY A 94 0.56 -8.22 6.34
N THR A 95 -0.50 -7.82 5.65
CA THR A 95 -1.13 -8.61 4.59
C THR A 95 -0.44 -8.44 3.24
N TYR A 96 -0.05 -7.21 2.91
CA TYR A 96 0.27 -6.79 1.55
C TYR A 96 1.77 -6.73 1.23
N GLY A 97 2.64 -6.86 2.23
CA GLY A 97 4.09 -6.70 2.04
C GLY A 97 4.67 -7.58 0.95
N LEU A 98 4.22 -8.84 0.85
CA LEU A 98 4.67 -9.76 -0.20
C LEU A 98 4.26 -9.26 -1.59
N THR A 99 2.95 -9.13 -1.84
CA THR A 99 2.43 -8.88 -3.19
C THR A 99 2.86 -7.51 -3.73
N ILE A 100 2.81 -6.46 -2.90
CA ILE A 100 3.19 -5.12 -3.34
C ILE A 100 4.71 -5.01 -3.56
N SER A 101 5.53 -5.67 -2.75
CA SER A 101 6.98 -5.66 -2.98
C SER A 101 7.39 -6.42 -4.25
N GLU A 102 6.65 -7.45 -4.66
CA GLU A 102 6.84 -8.13 -5.93
C GLU A 102 6.43 -7.24 -7.12
N HIS A 103 5.34 -6.47 -6.94
CA HIS A 103 4.93 -5.46 -7.92
C HIS A 103 5.99 -4.38 -8.11
N LEU A 104 6.55 -3.84 -7.01
CA LEU A 104 7.67 -2.90 -7.05
C LEU A 104 8.89 -3.47 -7.80
N LEU A 105 9.27 -4.73 -7.51
CA LEU A 105 10.36 -5.40 -8.23
C LEU A 105 10.05 -5.56 -9.72
N THR A 106 8.82 -5.91 -10.06
CA THR A 106 8.40 -6.05 -11.46
C THR A 106 8.57 -4.73 -12.20
N MET A 107 8.04 -3.62 -11.65
CA MET A 107 8.21 -2.29 -12.24
C MET A 107 9.70 -1.91 -12.36
N ALA A 108 10.49 -2.17 -11.30
CA ALA A 108 11.93 -1.91 -11.33
C ALA A 108 12.61 -2.68 -12.47
N PHE A 109 12.38 -3.98 -12.59
CA PHE A 109 13.00 -4.80 -13.64
C PHE A 109 12.54 -4.41 -15.05
N VAL A 110 11.27 -4.10 -15.26
CA VAL A 110 10.77 -3.60 -16.55
C VAL A 110 11.56 -2.35 -16.97
N LEU A 111 11.74 -1.40 -16.08
CA LEU A 111 12.44 -0.15 -16.36
C LEU A 111 13.97 -0.34 -16.49
N LEU A 112 14.62 -1.03 -15.55
CA LEU A 112 16.07 -1.27 -15.57
C LEU A 112 16.51 -2.04 -16.82
N ARG A 113 15.71 -3.00 -17.26
CA ARG A 113 15.98 -3.85 -18.42
C ARG A 113 15.35 -3.35 -19.72
N LYS A 114 14.66 -2.19 -19.68
CA LYS A 114 14.01 -1.53 -20.82
C LYS A 114 12.96 -2.39 -21.53
N PHE A 115 12.25 -3.26 -20.80
CA PHE A 115 11.23 -4.14 -21.37
C PHE A 115 10.05 -3.34 -21.94
N ASP A 116 9.72 -2.21 -21.37
CA ASP A 116 8.72 -1.25 -21.88
C ASP A 116 9.07 -0.71 -23.27
N LEU A 117 10.36 -0.50 -23.55
CA LEU A 117 10.84 -0.08 -24.87
C LEU A 117 10.93 -1.26 -25.85
N TYR A 118 11.39 -2.43 -25.39
CA TYR A 118 11.40 -3.64 -26.23
C TYR A 118 10.00 -4.08 -26.63
N GLN A 119 8.99 -3.90 -25.78
CA GLN A 119 7.60 -4.15 -26.15
C GLN A 119 7.16 -3.26 -27.31
N LYS A 120 7.50 -1.98 -27.30
CA LYS A 120 7.21 -1.04 -28.40
C LYS A 120 7.96 -1.41 -29.69
N GLN A 121 9.18 -1.95 -29.60
CA GLN A 121 9.91 -2.47 -30.74
C GLN A 121 9.24 -3.73 -31.31
N GLN A 122 8.81 -4.66 -30.44
CA GLN A 122 8.11 -5.87 -30.86
C GLN A 122 6.83 -5.53 -31.65
N GLU A 123 6.05 -4.53 -31.21
CA GLU A 123 4.86 -4.06 -31.92
C GLU A 123 5.18 -3.53 -33.35
N LYS A 124 6.41 -3.06 -33.55
CA LYS A 124 6.91 -2.52 -34.82
C LYS A 124 7.79 -3.50 -35.61
N GLU A 125 7.92 -4.74 -35.14
CA GLU A 125 8.78 -5.78 -35.73
C GLU A 125 10.28 -5.36 -35.85
N ILE A 126 10.76 -4.52 -34.88
CA ILE A 126 12.14 -4.05 -34.84
C ILE A 126 12.98 -5.00 -34.01
N TRP A 127 14.09 -5.49 -34.57
CA TRP A 127 15.08 -6.36 -33.91
C TRP A 127 16.39 -5.61 -33.72
N GLU A 128 16.43 -4.74 -32.69
CA GLU A 128 17.60 -3.91 -32.38
C GLU A 128 17.86 -3.85 -30.87
N ASN A 129 19.13 -3.72 -30.49
CA ASN A 129 19.52 -3.53 -29.10
C ASN A 129 19.33 -2.06 -28.68
N ILE A 130 18.61 -1.82 -27.57
CA ILE A 130 18.32 -0.48 -27.05
C ILE A 130 19.51 0.12 -26.25
N GLY A 131 20.62 -0.57 -26.17
CA GLY A 131 21.84 -0.09 -25.52
C GLY A 131 21.93 -0.45 -24.04
N GLN A 132 22.67 0.32 -23.27
CA GLN A 132 23.02 0.03 -21.89
C GLN A 132 21.79 -0.16 -20.99
N ILE A 133 21.81 -1.18 -20.16
CA ILE A 133 20.82 -1.52 -19.14
C ILE A 133 21.41 -1.38 -17.73
N GLN A 134 20.55 -1.38 -16.74
CA GLN A 134 20.91 -1.29 -15.32
C GLN A 134 20.59 -2.59 -14.57
N SER A 135 21.15 -2.75 -13.37
CA SER A 135 20.94 -3.90 -12.49
C SER A 135 20.65 -3.43 -11.07
N ILE A 136 19.92 -4.22 -10.29
CA ILE A 136 19.80 -4.04 -8.84
C ILE A 136 21.14 -4.40 -8.16
N TYR A 137 21.86 -5.39 -8.68
CA TYR A 137 23.16 -5.76 -8.14
C TYR A 137 24.13 -4.57 -8.20
N GLY A 138 24.66 -4.19 -7.03
CA GLY A 138 25.56 -3.06 -6.89
C GLY A 138 24.91 -1.67 -6.95
N SER A 139 23.56 -1.59 -7.10
CA SER A 139 22.85 -0.33 -7.06
C SER A 139 22.55 0.12 -5.61
N THR A 140 22.38 1.41 -5.41
CA THR A 140 21.84 1.99 -4.18
C THR A 140 20.34 2.19 -4.32
N VAL A 141 19.57 1.57 -3.44
CA VAL A 141 18.10 1.62 -3.46
C VAL A 141 17.58 2.34 -2.22
N LEU A 142 16.93 3.47 -2.43
CA LEU A 142 16.25 4.21 -1.37
C LEU A 142 14.84 3.65 -1.17
N VAL A 143 14.58 3.12 0.02
CA VAL A 143 13.26 2.65 0.46
C VAL A 143 12.63 3.71 1.36
N HIS A 144 11.70 4.48 0.80
CA HIS A 144 10.98 5.51 1.52
C HIS A 144 9.72 4.90 2.16
N GLY A 145 9.79 4.75 3.49
CA GLY A 145 8.81 4.01 4.29
C GLY A 145 9.22 2.56 4.52
N LEU A 146 9.93 2.27 5.62
CA LEU A 146 10.33 0.90 6.02
C LEU A 146 9.26 0.26 6.93
N GLY A 147 8.01 0.21 6.43
CA GLY A 147 6.88 -0.53 7.00
C GLY A 147 6.78 -1.94 6.44
N ASP A 148 5.57 -2.53 6.45
CA ASP A 148 5.32 -3.89 5.91
C ASP A 148 5.81 -4.02 4.46
N ILE A 149 5.40 -3.11 3.57
CA ILE A 149 5.76 -3.14 2.14
C ILE A 149 7.26 -2.87 1.97
N GLY A 150 7.75 -1.79 2.57
CA GLY A 150 9.15 -1.38 2.41
C GLY A 150 10.14 -2.41 2.94
N SER A 151 9.87 -3.05 4.07
CA SER A 151 10.72 -4.11 4.62
C SER A 151 10.78 -5.34 3.71
N HIS A 152 9.64 -5.78 3.17
CA HIS A 152 9.61 -6.89 2.21
C HIS A 152 10.34 -6.53 0.90
N PHE A 153 10.26 -5.28 0.45
CA PHE A 153 11.00 -4.82 -0.72
C PHE A 153 12.50 -4.75 -0.43
N ALA A 154 12.90 -4.13 0.69
CA ALA A 154 14.28 -4.02 1.14
C ALA A 154 14.98 -5.38 1.24
N GLN A 155 14.31 -6.36 1.86
CA GLN A 155 14.81 -7.74 1.96
C GLN A 155 15.11 -8.35 0.57
N LYS A 156 14.22 -8.14 -0.40
CA LYS A 156 14.40 -8.64 -1.76
C LYS A 156 15.55 -7.92 -2.48
N ILE A 157 15.70 -6.61 -2.27
CA ILE A 157 16.80 -5.81 -2.83
C ILE A 157 18.15 -6.30 -2.30
N GLN A 158 18.27 -6.53 -0.99
CA GLN A 158 19.52 -7.07 -0.41
C GLN A 158 19.82 -8.47 -0.95
N ALA A 159 18.81 -9.33 -1.08
CA ALA A 159 18.99 -10.66 -1.67
C ALA A 159 19.46 -10.61 -3.13
N LEU A 160 19.19 -9.53 -3.86
CA LEU A 160 19.65 -9.27 -5.23
C LEU A 160 21.00 -8.51 -5.27
N GLY A 161 21.63 -8.26 -4.13
CA GLY A 161 22.93 -7.58 -4.01
C GLY A 161 22.88 -6.07 -4.17
N GLY A 162 21.72 -5.45 -3.92
CA GLY A 162 21.56 -3.99 -3.83
C GLY A 162 21.87 -3.48 -2.42
N HIS A 163 22.35 -2.24 -2.31
CA HIS A 163 22.58 -1.54 -1.07
C HIS A 163 21.32 -0.73 -0.69
N VAL A 164 20.76 -0.96 0.49
CA VAL A 164 19.49 -0.37 0.93
C VAL A 164 19.71 0.82 1.84
N ILE A 165 19.25 1.99 1.43
CA ILE A 165 19.07 3.16 2.28
C ILE A 165 17.58 3.27 2.61
N ALA A 166 17.22 3.20 3.90
CA ALA A 166 15.85 3.39 4.35
C ALA A 166 15.62 4.80 4.88
N VAL A 167 14.48 5.39 4.52
CA VAL A 167 13.99 6.66 5.12
C VAL A 167 12.65 6.39 5.79
N LYS A 168 12.53 6.77 7.06
CA LYS A 168 11.30 6.57 7.84
C LYS A 168 11.10 7.68 8.87
N ARG A 169 9.85 7.88 9.28
CA ARG A 169 9.47 8.94 10.24
C ARG A 169 10.18 8.81 11.59
N THR A 170 10.26 7.60 12.12
CA THR A 170 10.89 7.34 13.43
C THR A 170 11.95 6.26 13.26
N VAL A 171 13.19 6.58 13.58
CA VAL A 171 14.33 5.66 13.55
C VAL A 171 14.50 5.05 14.94
N TYR A 172 14.59 3.72 15.03
CA TYR A 172 14.77 2.99 16.29
C TYR A 172 16.19 2.45 16.48
N GLY A 173 16.96 2.27 15.39
CA GLY A 173 18.34 1.77 15.40
C GLY A 173 18.47 0.25 15.35
N ASP A 174 17.34 -0.46 15.23
CA ASP A 174 17.26 -1.92 15.12
C ASP A 174 16.48 -2.35 13.86
N GLU A 175 16.51 -1.51 12.82
CA GLU A 175 15.81 -1.77 11.56
C GLU A 175 16.48 -2.89 10.77
N GLU A 176 15.72 -3.96 10.54
CA GLU A 176 16.13 -5.06 9.67
C GLU A 176 16.05 -4.66 8.18
N PHE A 177 16.86 -5.31 7.36
CA PHE A 177 16.86 -5.19 5.89
C PHE A 177 17.22 -3.79 5.36
N ALA A 178 17.94 -2.97 6.14
CA ALA A 178 18.50 -1.71 5.68
C ALA A 178 19.98 -1.63 6.07
N ASP A 179 20.82 -1.20 5.12
CA ASP A 179 22.25 -0.99 5.36
C ASP A 179 22.49 0.37 6.03
N GLU A 180 21.62 1.33 5.72
CA GLU A 180 21.60 2.67 6.33
C GLU A 180 20.16 3.10 6.59
N VAL A 181 19.92 3.80 7.71
CA VAL A 181 18.60 4.31 8.07
C VAL A 181 18.68 5.79 8.39
N TYR A 182 17.76 6.55 7.81
CA TYR A 182 17.66 8.00 7.97
C TYR A 182 16.26 8.42 8.41
N ALA A 183 16.19 9.55 9.09
CA ALA A 183 14.91 10.20 9.39
C ALA A 183 14.35 10.92 8.15
N GLU A 184 13.05 11.18 8.14
CA GLU A 184 12.37 11.89 7.04
C GLU A 184 13.02 13.23 6.67
N ALA A 185 13.52 13.96 7.67
CA ALA A 185 14.20 15.24 7.47
C ALA A 185 15.52 15.14 6.67
N ASP A 186 16.07 13.94 6.53
CA ASP A 186 17.30 13.69 5.78
C ASP A 186 17.04 13.17 4.36
N LEU A 187 15.78 13.09 3.91
CA LEU A 187 15.41 12.57 2.58
C LEU A 187 16.24 13.25 1.47
N ASP A 188 16.36 14.57 1.50
CA ASP A 188 17.07 15.36 0.48
C ASP A 188 18.56 15.05 0.42
N LYS A 189 19.17 14.64 1.52
CA LYS A 189 20.58 14.27 1.58
C LYS A 189 20.85 12.90 0.92
N VAL A 190 19.86 12.01 0.91
CA VAL A 190 20.03 10.66 0.42
C VAL A 190 19.46 10.44 -0.99
N LEU A 191 18.53 11.28 -1.45
CA LEU A 191 18.00 11.22 -2.82
C LEU A 191 19.11 11.22 -3.91
N PRO A 192 20.14 12.08 -3.84
CA PRO A 192 21.21 12.10 -4.85
C PRO A 192 22.08 10.84 -4.88
N ARG A 193 21.97 9.97 -3.88
CA ARG A 193 22.76 8.73 -3.78
C ARG A 193 22.07 7.55 -4.44
N ALA A 194 20.73 7.62 -4.59
CA ALA A 194 19.91 6.49 -5.00
C ALA A 194 19.87 6.30 -6.53
N ASP A 195 19.98 5.04 -6.96
CA ASP A 195 19.73 4.62 -8.35
C ASP A 195 18.26 4.19 -8.53
N ILE A 196 17.64 3.72 -7.45
CA ILE A 196 16.21 3.38 -7.41
C ILE A 196 15.61 4.00 -6.16
N ILE A 197 14.50 4.68 -6.30
CA ILE A 197 13.71 5.24 -5.19
C ILE A 197 12.35 4.56 -5.16
N ALA A 198 12.01 3.87 -4.08
CA ALA A 198 10.73 3.20 -3.91
C ALA A 198 9.97 3.80 -2.72
N SER A 199 8.85 4.46 -2.99
CA SER A 199 8.00 5.08 -1.97
C SER A 199 6.77 4.23 -1.68
N SER A 200 6.55 3.94 -0.39
CA SER A 200 5.38 3.21 0.12
C SER A 200 4.75 3.90 1.34
N VAL A 201 4.98 5.21 1.49
CA VAL A 201 4.43 6.00 2.59
C VAL A 201 2.97 6.36 2.33
N PRO A 202 2.15 6.54 3.38
CA PRO A 202 0.76 6.95 3.24
C PRO A 202 0.62 8.42 2.82
N GLY A 203 -0.59 8.79 2.36
CA GLY A 203 -0.95 10.18 2.08
C GLY A 203 -1.33 10.89 3.38
N THR A 204 -0.53 11.86 3.78
CA THR A 204 -0.76 12.75 4.92
C THR A 204 -0.52 14.19 4.47
N HIS A 205 -0.75 15.15 5.35
CA HIS A 205 -0.42 16.54 5.07
C HIS A 205 1.08 16.73 4.79
N GLU A 206 1.93 16.02 5.53
CA GLU A 206 3.38 16.10 5.41
C GLU A 206 3.93 15.44 4.14
N THR A 207 3.20 14.46 3.61
CA THR A 207 3.60 13.74 2.38
C THR A 207 2.89 14.23 1.12
N TYR A 208 1.98 15.22 1.25
CA TYR A 208 1.27 15.78 0.11
C TYR A 208 2.24 16.45 -0.85
N LYS A 209 2.25 15.97 -2.10
CA LYS A 209 3.19 16.42 -3.16
C LYS A 209 4.66 16.47 -2.70
N LEU A 210 5.03 15.52 -1.82
CA LEU A 210 6.39 15.41 -1.33
C LEU A 210 7.39 15.24 -2.48
N PHE A 211 7.06 14.39 -3.45
CA PHE A 211 7.85 14.23 -4.67
C PHE A 211 7.36 15.22 -5.73
N ASN A 212 7.90 16.43 -5.65
CA ASN A 212 7.70 17.55 -6.57
C ASN A 212 8.94 17.74 -7.46
N GLN A 213 8.96 18.81 -8.27
CA GLN A 213 10.08 19.12 -9.15
C GLN A 213 11.41 19.20 -8.39
N GLU A 214 11.45 19.86 -7.22
CA GLU A 214 12.68 20.01 -6.42
C GLU A 214 13.26 18.64 -6.02
N LYS A 215 12.40 17.68 -5.64
CA LYS A 215 12.84 16.32 -5.28
C LYS A 215 13.32 15.54 -6.49
N PHE A 216 12.64 15.67 -7.65
CA PHE A 216 13.14 15.05 -8.88
C PHE A 216 14.48 15.65 -9.32
N ASP A 217 14.68 16.94 -9.14
CA ASP A 217 15.95 17.61 -9.46
C ASP A 217 17.13 17.15 -8.60
N LEU A 218 16.88 16.63 -7.41
CA LEU A 218 17.90 16.02 -6.55
C LEU A 218 18.29 14.61 -6.99
N MET A 219 17.46 13.90 -7.74
CA MET A 219 17.71 12.51 -8.14
C MET A 219 18.82 12.44 -9.20
N LYS A 220 19.45 11.27 -9.35
CA LYS A 220 20.38 10.98 -10.44
C LYS A 220 19.63 10.94 -11.78
N GLU A 221 20.29 11.32 -12.88
CA GLU A 221 19.72 11.25 -14.23
C GLU A 221 19.36 9.81 -14.67
N ASN A 222 20.06 8.82 -14.12
CA ASN A 222 19.74 7.41 -14.37
C ASN A 222 18.79 6.79 -13.32
N ALA A 223 18.24 7.58 -12.41
CA ALA A 223 17.38 7.08 -11.34
C ALA A 223 16.05 6.54 -11.87
N ILE A 224 15.54 5.51 -11.18
CA ILE A 224 14.19 4.97 -11.34
C ILE A 224 13.36 5.36 -10.11
N PHE A 225 12.21 5.97 -10.32
CA PHE A 225 11.26 6.34 -9.26
C PHE A 225 10.05 5.39 -9.24
N LEU A 226 9.71 4.84 -8.07
CA LEU A 226 8.58 3.91 -7.90
C LEU A 226 7.67 4.41 -6.77
N ASN A 227 6.35 4.45 -6.99
CA ASN A 227 5.39 4.83 -5.96
C ASN A 227 4.20 3.86 -5.90
N VAL A 228 4.04 3.22 -4.75
CA VAL A 228 2.90 2.36 -4.40
C VAL A 228 2.20 2.83 -3.10
N GLY A 229 2.56 4.02 -2.62
CA GLY A 229 1.99 4.62 -1.42
C GLY A 229 0.63 5.26 -1.68
N ARG A 230 0.63 6.52 -2.04
CA ARG A 230 -0.56 7.28 -2.45
C ARG A 230 -0.23 8.22 -3.61
N GLY A 231 -1.19 8.43 -4.50
CA GLY A 231 -1.05 9.37 -5.63
C GLY A 231 -0.79 10.79 -5.17
N THR A 232 -1.43 11.21 -4.08
CA THR A 232 -1.24 12.54 -3.48
C THR A 232 0.19 12.85 -3.03
N ASN A 233 1.05 11.83 -2.89
CA ASN A 233 2.46 12.01 -2.49
C ASN A 233 3.35 12.52 -3.63
N VAL A 234 2.86 12.47 -4.86
CA VAL A 234 3.59 12.83 -6.07
C VAL A 234 2.89 13.97 -6.79
N ASP A 235 3.63 14.98 -7.17
CA ASP A 235 3.17 15.93 -8.19
C ASP A 235 3.31 15.24 -9.55
N LEU A 236 2.18 14.76 -10.10
CA LEU A 236 2.17 13.95 -11.32
C LEU A 236 2.67 14.74 -12.54
N GLU A 237 2.40 16.06 -12.58
CA GLU A 237 2.90 16.91 -13.65
C GLU A 237 4.43 17.06 -13.58
N ALA A 238 4.97 17.31 -12.39
CA ALA A 238 6.41 17.36 -12.19
C ALA A 238 7.11 16.02 -12.51
N LEU A 239 6.45 14.88 -12.23
CA LEU A 239 6.95 13.57 -12.64
C LEU A 239 7.01 13.42 -14.17
N CYS A 240 5.95 13.84 -14.87
CA CYS A 240 5.93 13.85 -16.34
C CYS A 240 7.04 14.75 -16.91
N ASP A 241 7.22 15.95 -16.36
CA ASP A 241 8.27 16.89 -16.78
C ASP A 241 9.67 16.31 -16.54
N ALA A 242 9.91 15.66 -15.40
CA ALA A 242 11.19 15.01 -15.10
C ALA A 242 11.52 13.86 -16.06
N LEU A 243 10.52 13.11 -16.53
CA LEU A 243 10.70 12.04 -17.52
C LEU A 243 10.92 12.60 -18.94
N GLU A 244 10.14 13.58 -19.36
CA GLU A 244 10.24 14.19 -20.69
C GLU A 244 11.55 14.97 -20.88
N SER A 245 12.02 15.63 -19.81
CA SER A 245 13.33 16.29 -19.81
C SER A 245 14.50 15.31 -19.59
N LYS A 246 14.23 14.02 -19.39
CA LYS A 246 15.21 12.98 -19.06
C LYS A 246 15.99 13.24 -17.78
N LYS A 247 15.40 13.98 -16.85
CA LYS A 247 16.00 14.22 -15.53
C LYS A 247 16.10 12.94 -14.70
N ILE A 248 15.15 12.01 -14.90
CA ILE A 248 15.20 10.63 -14.39
C ILE A 248 15.00 9.63 -15.54
N ALA A 249 15.48 8.40 -15.38
CA ALA A 249 15.47 7.40 -16.45
C ALA A 249 14.14 6.66 -16.62
N GLY A 250 13.28 6.69 -15.61
CA GLY A 250 11.98 6.02 -15.68
C GLY A 250 11.23 6.10 -14.36
N ALA A 251 9.93 5.86 -14.42
CA ALA A 251 9.10 5.78 -13.22
C ALA A 251 8.01 4.70 -13.35
N GLY A 252 7.59 4.16 -12.18
CA GLY A 252 6.47 3.25 -12.06
C GLY A 252 5.56 3.69 -10.93
N ILE A 253 4.27 3.87 -11.21
CA ILE A 253 3.29 4.29 -10.23
C ILE A 253 2.07 3.37 -10.28
N ASP A 254 1.62 2.93 -9.10
CA ASP A 254 0.39 2.15 -8.97
C ASP A 254 -0.79 3.02 -8.51
N VAL A 255 -0.49 4.26 -8.13
CA VAL A 255 -1.44 5.21 -7.56
C VAL A 255 -1.29 6.59 -8.20
N THR A 256 -2.40 7.29 -8.38
CA THR A 256 -2.45 8.64 -8.97
C THR A 256 -3.33 9.58 -8.15
N ASP A 257 -3.25 10.85 -8.41
CA ASP A 257 -4.20 11.85 -7.90
C ASP A 257 -4.60 12.75 -9.07
N PRO A 258 -5.91 12.73 -9.51
CA PRO A 258 -7.00 11.92 -8.97
C PRO A 258 -6.94 10.43 -9.36
N GLU A 259 -7.70 9.60 -8.64
CA GLU A 259 -8.02 8.22 -8.99
C GLU A 259 -9.53 8.07 -9.26
N PRO A 260 -9.93 7.47 -10.41
CA PRO A 260 -9.10 7.00 -11.54
C PRO A 260 -8.40 8.17 -12.26
N LEU A 261 -7.22 7.89 -12.85
CA LEU A 261 -6.55 8.87 -13.71
C LEU A 261 -7.44 9.21 -14.90
N PRO A 262 -7.75 10.51 -15.15
CA PRO A 262 -8.64 10.93 -16.22
C PRO A 262 -8.14 10.48 -17.60
N LYS A 263 -9.09 10.12 -18.48
CA LYS A 263 -8.77 9.86 -19.88
C LYS A 263 -8.17 11.12 -20.52
N GLY A 264 -7.13 10.93 -21.33
CA GLY A 264 -6.44 12.03 -22.02
C GLY A 264 -5.39 12.76 -21.15
N HIS A 265 -5.20 12.38 -19.90
CA HIS A 265 -4.10 12.92 -19.10
C HIS A 265 -2.75 12.55 -19.74
N ARG A 266 -1.80 13.52 -19.78
CA ARG A 266 -0.49 13.34 -20.44
C ARG A 266 0.30 12.13 -19.92
N ALA A 267 0.16 11.81 -18.64
CA ALA A 267 0.84 10.67 -18.00
C ALA A 267 0.60 9.33 -18.72
N TRP A 268 -0.57 9.14 -19.38
CA TRP A 268 -0.83 7.93 -20.17
C TRP A 268 0.12 7.74 -21.34
N HIS A 269 0.72 8.83 -21.83
CA HIS A 269 1.59 8.88 -23.01
C HIS A 269 3.03 9.28 -22.68
N THR A 270 3.32 9.63 -21.42
CA THR A 270 4.68 9.97 -20.99
C THR A 270 5.58 8.75 -21.10
N GLU A 271 6.66 8.89 -21.87
CA GLU A 271 7.58 7.80 -22.11
C GLU A 271 8.29 7.37 -20.82
N ARG A 272 8.59 6.08 -20.67
CA ARG A 272 9.23 5.51 -19.47
C ARG A 272 8.40 5.63 -18.18
N LEU A 273 7.12 5.96 -18.26
CA LEU A 273 6.18 5.92 -17.14
C LEU A 273 5.32 4.65 -17.22
N LEU A 274 5.44 3.79 -16.24
CA LEU A 274 4.57 2.64 -16.04
C LEU A 274 3.43 3.03 -15.09
N ILE A 275 2.19 2.76 -15.49
CA ILE A 275 1.01 3.03 -14.66
C ILE A 275 0.22 1.75 -14.48
N THR A 276 -0.06 1.39 -13.23
CA THR A 276 -1.02 0.33 -12.89
C THR A 276 -2.18 0.91 -12.10
N PRO A 277 -3.40 0.36 -12.22
CA PRO A 277 -4.62 1.00 -11.71
C PRO A 277 -4.90 0.61 -10.25
N HIS A 278 -3.99 0.97 -9.32
CA HIS A 278 -4.07 0.67 -7.88
C HIS A 278 -4.33 -0.83 -7.62
N SER A 279 -3.57 -1.66 -8.34
CA SER A 279 -3.77 -3.11 -8.39
C SER A 279 -2.66 -3.93 -7.71
N SER A 280 -1.62 -3.27 -7.20
CA SER A 280 -0.48 -3.94 -6.58
C SER A 280 -0.83 -4.70 -5.29
N GLY A 281 -1.89 -4.30 -4.59
CA GLY A 281 -2.29 -4.78 -3.27
C GLY A 281 -3.64 -5.47 -3.20
N GLY A 282 -4.08 -6.18 -4.24
CA GLY A 282 -5.37 -6.87 -4.23
C GLY A 282 -5.35 -8.26 -3.60
N TYR A 283 -6.56 -8.81 -3.34
CA TYR A 283 -6.75 -10.20 -2.88
C TYR A 283 -6.75 -11.22 -4.03
N THR A 284 -6.19 -10.85 -5.18
CA THR A 284 -6.04 -11.72 -6.34
C THR A 284 -4.93 -12.76 -6.15
N LEU A 285 -3.96 -12.48 -5.26
CA LEU A 285 -2.96 -13.45 -4.83
C LEU A 285 -3.49 -14.25 -3.62
N PRO A 286 -3.59 -15.59 -3.69
CA PRO A 286 -4.09 -16.41 -2.58
C PRO A 286 -3.34 -16.20 -1.26
N GLU A 287 -2.03 -15.97 -1.31
CA GLU A 287 -1.21 -15.71 -0.11
C GLU A 287 -1.61 -14.42 0.61
N THR A 288 -2.04 -13.38 -0.11
CA THR A 288 -2.56 -12.14 0.50
C THR A 288 -3.77 -12.46 1.37
N TRP A 289 -4.69 -13.27 0.83
CA TRP A 289 -5.87 -13.72 1.57
C TRP A 289 -5.50 -14.56 2.80
N HIS A 290 -4.57 -15.48 2.64
CA HIS A 290 -4.11 -16.34 3.73
C HIS A 290 -3.49 -15.51 4.89
N ARG A 291 -2.69 -14.50 4.57
CA ARG A 291 -2.12 -13.57 5.57
C ARG A 291 -3.18 -12.76 6.28
N PHE A 292 -4.16 -12.24 5.54
CA PHE A 292 -5.28 -11.54 6.14
C PHE A 292 -6.07 -12.44 7.10
N MET A 293 -6.39 -13.65 6.70
CA MET A 293 -7.14 -14.59 7.54
C MET A 293 -6.40 -14.90 8.84
N LYS A 294 -5.08 -15.06 8.83
CA LYS A 294 -4.28 -15.23 10.06
C LYS A 294 -4.44 -14.03 11.01
N ILE A 295 -4.42 -12.81 10.49
CA ILE A 295 -4.62 -11.59 11.30
C ILE A 295 -6.03 -11.56 11.86
N LEU A 296 -7.03 -11.83 11.03
CA LEU A 296 -8.43 -11.83 11.43
C LEU A 296 -8.71 -12.89 12.49
N GLU A 297 -8.29 -14.15 12.28
CA GLU A 297 -8.48 -15.24 13.25
C GLU A 297 -7.87 -14.88 14.61
N LYS A 298 -6.65 -14.35 14.62
CA LYS A 298 -6.01 -13.87 15.84
C LYS A 298 -6.82 -12.78 16.54
N ASN A 299 -7.35 -11.82 15.78
CA ASN A 299 -8.16 -10.74 16.34
C ASN A 299 -9.54 -11.21 16.80
N LEU A 300 -10.17 -12.15 16.09
CA LEU A 300 -11.42 -12.77 16.54
C LEU A 300 -11.23 -13.50 17.88
N ASP A 301 -10.17 -14.28 18.03
CA ASP A 301 -9.87 -14.96 19.29
C ASP A 301 -9.55 -13.96 20.42
N ALA A 302 -8.79 -12.91 20.11
CA ALA A 302 -8.46 -11.87 21.09
C ALA A 302 -9.71 -11.14 21.57
N TYR A 303 -10.58 -10.70 20.64
CA TYR A 303 -11.81 -10.00 20.97
C TYR A 303 -12.77 -10.84 21.80
N ALA A 304 -13.01 -12.10 21.41
CA ALA A 304 -13.89 -13.01 22.14
C ALA A 304 -13.41 -13.29 23.59
N ASN A 305 -12.10 -13.14 23.85
CA ASN A 305 -11.51 -13.36 25.16
C ASN A 305 -11.15 -12.05 25.90
N GLY A 306 -11.62 -10.89 25.44
CA GLY A 306 -11.33 -9.59 26.05
C GLY A 306 -9.85 -9.20 26.04
N LYS A 307 -9.08 -9.72 25.09
CA LYS A 307 -7.65 -9.41 24.91
C LYS A 307 -7.47 -8.27 23.89
N GLU A 308 -6.29 -7.64 23.95
CA GLU A 308 -5.93 -6.57 23.01
C GLU A 308 -5.83 -7.10 21.57
N LEU A 309 -6.40 -6.34 20.63
CA LEU A 309 -6.36 -6.63 19.20
C LEU A 309 -5.01 -6.25 18.58
N THR A 310 -4.61 -6.96 17.56
CA THR A 310 -3.46 -6.56 16.73
C THR A 310 -3.90 -5.55 15.66
N ASN A 311 -2.96 -4.70 15.23
CA ASN A 311 -3.17 -3.68 14.20
C ASN A 311 -4.26 -2.65 14.55
N ILE A 312 -4.41 -2.31 15.83
CA ILE A 312 -5.25 -1.18 16.23
C ILE A 312 -4.70 0.09 15.56
N VAL A 313 -5.60 0.85 14.97
CA VAL A 313 -5.27 2.09 14.28
C VAL A 313 -5.27 3.25 15.27
N ASP A 314 -4.22 4.05 15.22
CA ASP A 314 -4.20 5.36 15.87
C ASP A 314 -5.01 6.34 15.00
N MET A 315 -6.11 6.83 15.52
CA MET A 315 -7.05 7.70 14.79
C MET A 315 -6.45 9.06 14.39
N LYS A 316 -5.38 9.51 15.06
CA LYS A 316 -4.70 10.77 14.75
C LYS A 316 -3.74 10.63 13.58
N THR A 317 -3.03 9.51 13.54
CA THR A 317 -1.99 9.28 12.55
C THR A 317 -2.47 8.44 11.36
N GLY A 318 -3.56 7.70 11.50
CA GLY A 318 -4.04 6.74 10.49
C GLY A 318 -3.18 5.48 10.37
N TYR A 319 -2.18 5.31 11.25
CA TYR A 319 -1.30 4.15 11.25
C TYR A 319 -1.67 3.14 12.32
N LYS A 320 -1.15 1.93 12.17
CA LYS A 320 -1.12 0.97 13.27
C LYS A 320 -0.49 1.63 14.50
N ARG A 321 -1.17 1.55 15.64
CA ARG A 321 -0.61 1.95 16.93
C ARG A 321 0.63 1.09 17.21
N ASN A 322 1.79 1.72 17.40
CA ASN A 322 2.96 0.99 17.85
C ASN A 322 2.70 0.50 19.27
N ALA A 323 2.93 -0.78 19.53
CA ALA A 323 3.05 -1.25 20.91
C ALA A 323 4.19 -0.42 21.54
N HIS A 324 3.87 0.33 22.59
CA HIS A 324 4.92 1.01 23.35
C HIS A 324 5.94 -0.06 23.81
N LYS A 325 7.20 0.11 23.36
CA LYS A 325 8.34 -0.54 24.02
C LYS A 325 8.55 0.10 25.37
#